data_7673f673ba09ca747ba7070c7981ac32
#
_entry.id   7673f673ba09ca747ba7070c7981ac32
#
_cell.length_a   1.000
_cell.length_b   1.000
_cell.length_c   1.000
_cell.angle_alpha   90.00
_cell.angle_beta   90.00
_cell.angle_gamma   90.00
#
_symmetry.space_group_name_H-M   'P 1'
#
loop_
_entity.id
_entity.type
_entity.pdbx_description
1 polymer ?
#
loop_
_entity_poly.entity_id
_entity_poly.type
_entity_poly.pdbx_seq_one_letter_code
_entity_poly.pdbx_strand_id
1 'polypeptide(L)'
;MYHHILIPLENSATDQAILDHVRPLVKLTGAKLLLLHVADGWVARNFNQLKLAESEEMKTDREYLDRVARQLRSEGLQAETMLALGDPPEEIIKTAKSENCDLIAMAGHGHRLLGDLFHGSTITQVRHNSTIPLLVVRGQKKTFSPPI
;
A
#
# COMPACT_ATOMS: atom_id res chain seq x y z
N MET A 1 -9.19 19.55 -2.29
CA MET A 1 -8.01 19.25 -1.51
C MET A 1 -7.27 18.07 -2.09
N TYR A 2 -7.35 16.84 -1.57
CA TYR A 2 -6.66 15.71 -2.21
C TYR A 2 -7.45 15.18 -3.40
N HIS A 3 -6.75 14.88 -4.50
CA HIS A 3 -7.37 14.41 -5.74
C HIS A 3 -6.97 12.97 -6.09
N HIS A 4 -5.76 12.56 -5.72
CA HIS A 4 -5.26 11.24 -6.04
C HIS A 4 -4.35 10.72 -4.92
N ILE A 5 -4.80 9.70 -4.23
CA ILE A 5 -4.13 9.16 -3.05
C ILE A 5 -3.51 7.81 -3.39
N LEU A 6 -2.20 7.69 -3.18
CA LEU A 6 -1.49 6.42 -3.31
C LEU A 6 -1.52 5.67 -1.98
N ILE A 7 -1.95 4.42 -2.02
CA ILE A 7 -1.95 3.55 -0.85
C ILE A 7 -1.12 2.30 -1.16
N PRO A 8 0.13 2.25 -0.66
CA PRO A 8 0.90 1.01 -0.72
C PRO A 8 0.28 -0.05 0.20
N LEU A 9 0.02 -1.23 -0.33
CA LEU A 9 -0.54 -2.35 0.41
C LEU A 9 0.45 -3.52 0.43
N GLU A 10 0.51 -4.21 1.56
CA GLU A 10 1.45 -5.31 1.78
C GLU A 10 0.84 -6.69 1.54
N ASN A 11 -0.46 -6.78 1.38
CA ASN A 11 -1.21 -8.03 1.45
C ASN A 11 -1.08 -8.67 2.84
N SER A 12 -1.32 -7.86 3.85
CA SER A 12 -1.27 -8.27 5.25
C SER A 12 -2.43 -7.68 6.05
N ALA A 13 -2.59 -8.13 7.27
CA ALA A 13 -3.67 -7.66 8.15
C ALA A 13 -3.60 -6.15 8.44
N THR A 14 -2.43 -5.53 8.32
CA THR A 14 -2.26 -4.10 8.56
C THR A 14 -2.89 -3.23 7.50
N ASP A 15 -3.13 -3.77 6.31
CA ASP A 15 -3.78 -3.03 5.23
C ASP A 15 -5.18 -2.56 5.62
N GLN A 16 -5.88 -3.31 6.45
CA GLN A 16 -7.22 -2.94 6.91
C GLN A 16 -7.22 -1.62 7.66
N ALA A 17 -6.21 -1.37 8.49
CA ALA A 17 -6.12 -0.14 9.28
C ALA A 17 -6.02 1.10 8.39
N ILE A 18 -5.16 1.06 7.36
CA ILE A 18 -5.03 2.20 6.45
C ILE A 18 -6.28 2.39 5.59
N LEU A 19 -6.85 1.31 5.10
CA LEU A 19 -8.07 1.37 4.29
C LEU A 19 -9.24 1.94 5.08
N ASP A 20 -9.43 1.50 6.31
CA ASP A 20 -10.51 2.02 7.18
C ASP A 20 -10.32 3.50 7.49
N HIS A 21 -9.08 3.94 7.69
CA HIS A 21 -8.80 5.34 7.97
C HIS A 21 -9.01 6.22 6.75
N VAL A 22 -8.65 5.76 5.57
CA VAL A 22 -8.71 6.54 4.33
C VAL A 22 -10.13 6.66 3.78
N ARG A 23 -11.01 5.68 4.03
CA ARG A 23 -12.39 5.73 3.53
C ARG A 23 -13.12 7.03 3.82
N PRO A 24 -13.16 7.52 5.07
CA PRO A 24 -13.81 8.80 5.34
C PRO A 24 -13.14 9.97 4.64
N LEU A 25 -11.81 9.95 4.53
CA LEU A 25 -11.07 11.00 3.85
C LEU A 25 -11.43 11.04 2.35
N VAL A 26 -11.54 9.90 1.70
CA VAL A 26 -11.94 9.82 0.28
C VAL A 26 -13.38 10.26 0.09
N LYS A 27 -14.28 9.89 0.97
CA LYS A 27 -15.67 10.36 0.92
C LYS A 27 -15.77 11.87 1.04
N LEU A 28 -14.92 12.46 1.87
CA LEU A 28 -14.90 13.89 2.09
C LEU A 28 -14.27 14.65 0.90
N THR A 29 -13.21 14.13 0.30
CA THR A 29 -12.44 14.81 -0.73
C THR A 29 -12.85 14.46 -2.16
N GLY A 30 -13.47 13.31 -2.35
CA GLY A 30 -13.76 12.77 -3.68
C GLY A 30 -12.51 12.28 -4.42
N ALA A 31 -11.40 12.05 -3.70
CA ALA A 31 -10.16 11.61 -4.30
C ALA A 31 -10.26 10.21 -4.92
N LYS A 32 -9.45 9.98 -5.95
CA LYS A 32 -9.22 8.63 -6.48
C LYS A 32 -8.18 7.92 -5.64
N LEU A 33 -8.31 6.62 -5.53
CA LEU A 33 -7.33 5.77 -4.86
C LEU A 33 -6.50 5.00 -5.87
N LEU A 34 -5.19 4.97 -5.67
CA LEU A 34 -4.30 4.06 -6.38
C LEU A 34 -3.71 3.08 -5.37
N LEU A 35 -4.11 1.83 -5.49
CA LEU A 35 -3.61 0.75 -4.63
C LEU A 35 -2.37 0.16 -5.26
N LEU A 36 -1.24 0.25 -4.58
CA LEU A 36 0.04 -0.21 -5.08
C LEU A 36 0.56 -1.36 -4.21
N HIS A 37 0.96 -2.45 -4.84
CA HIS A 37 1.78 -3.46 -4.19
C HIS A 37 3.14 -3.52 -4.87
N VAL A 38 4.20 -3.47 -4.08
CA VAL A 38 5.56 -3.56 -4.59
C VAL A 38 6.11 -4.94 -4.24
N ALA A 39 6.37 -5.74 -5.26
CA ALA A 39 7.03 -7.03 -5.06
C ALA A 39 8.52 -6.81 -4.83
N ASP A 40 9.11 -7.61 -3.94
CA ASP A 40 10.48 -7.46 -3.49
C ASP A 40 11.48 -7.43 -4.66
N GLY A 41 12.43 -6.50 -4.58
CA GLY A 41 13.50 -6.38 -5.57
C GLY A 41 14.38 -7.62 -5.69
N TRP A 42 14.48 -8.44 -4.64
CA TRP A 42 15.16 -9.73 -4.73
C TRP A 42 14.47 -10.65 -5.73
N VAL A 43 13.16 -10.69 -5.71
CA VAL A 43 12.33 -11.45 -6.65
C VAL A 43 12.61 -10.97 -8.07
N ALA A 44 12.62 -9.65 -8.29
CA ALA A 44 12.91 -9.08 -9.61
C ALA A 44 14.30 -9.46 -10.13
N ARG A 45 15.31 -9.46 -9.25
CA ARG A 45 16.69 -9.82 -9.63
C ARG A 45 16.86 -11.30 -9.95
N ASN A 46 16.05 -12.15 -9.36
CA ASN A 46 16.12 -13.60 -9.55
C ASN A 46 14.99 -14.13 -10.43
N PHE A 47 14.34 -13.25 -11.17
CA PHE A 47 13.18 -13.56 -11.99
C PHE A 47 13.40 -14.78 -12.91
N ASN A 48 14.56 -14.87 -13.57
CA ASN A 48 14.85 -15.96 -14.50
C ASN A 48 15.01 -17.33 -13.81
N GLN A 49 15.37 -17.35 -12.53
CA GLN A 49 15.59 -18.59 -11.77
C GLN A 49 14.34 -19.07 -11.05
N LEU A 50 13.41 -18.16 -10.74
CA LEU A 50 12.23 -18.44 -9.93
C LEU A 50 10.92 -18.18 -10.68
N LYS A 51 10.96 -18.19 -11.99
CA LYS A 51 9.89 -17.74 -12.87
C LYS A 51 8.49 -18.30 -12.54
N LEU A 52 8.41 -19.58 -12.14
CA LEU A 52 7.12 -20.21 -11.80
C LEU A 52 6.62 -19.79 -10.42
N ALA A 53 7.50 -19.77 -9.42
CA ALA A 53 7.12 -19.39 -8.05
C ALA A 53 6.73 -17.91 -7.98
N GLU A 54 7.45 -17.06 -8.73
CA GLU A 54 7.15 -15.64 -8.81
C GLU A 54 5.82 -15.35 -9.49
N SER A 55 5.51 -16.06 -10.58
CA SER A 55 4.24 -15.82 -11.27
C SER A 55 3.04 -16.20 -10.38
N GLU A 56 3.17 -17.20 -9.52
CA GLU A 56 2.13 -17.55 -8.55
C GLU A 56 1.98 -16.47 -7.47
N GLU A 57 3.10 -15.99 -6.91
CA GLU A 57 3.08 -14.95 -5.88
C GLU A 57 2.55 -13.63 -6.46
N MET A 58 3.03 -13.22 -7.62
CA MET A 58 2.56 -12.02 -8.30
C MET A 58 1.08 -12.11 -8.65
N LYS A 59 0.63 -13.27 -9.07
CA LYS A 59 -0.78 -13.53 -9.37
C LYS A 59 -1.63 -13.39 -8.10
N THR A 60 -1.16 -13.93 -6.98
CA THR A 60 -1.83 -13.82 -5.68
C THR A 60 -1.94 -12.36 -5.25
N ASP A 61 -0.87 -11.60 -5.38
CA ASP A 61 -0.85 -10.19 -5.03
C ASP A 61 -1.78 -9.37 -5.93
N ARG A 62 -1.79 -9.66 -7.22
CA ARG A 62 -2.71 -9.00 -8.14
C ARG A 62 -4.16 -9.30 -7.82
N GLU A 63 -4.47 -10.55 -7.53
CA GLU A 63 -5.83 -10.95 -7.13
C GLU A 63 -6.27 -10.25 -5.85
N TYR A 64 -5.35 -10.10 -4.90
CA TYR A 64 -5.60 -9.37 -3.66
C TYR A 64 -5.93 -7.89 -3.94
N LEU A 65 -5.09 -7.21 -4.74
CA LEU A 65 -5.33 -5.81 -5.12
C LEU A 65 -6.68 -5.65 -5.83
N ASP A 66 -6.98 -6.52 -6.77
CA ASP A 66 -8.23 -6.46 -7.53
C ASP A 66 -9.44 -6.68 -6.63
N ARG A 67 -9.34 -7.58 -5.66
CA ARG A 67 -10.40 -7.84 -4.69
C ARG A 67 -10.65 -6.61 -3.81
N VAL A 68 -9.60 -5.97 -3.32
CA VAL A 68 -9.71 -4.75 -2.52
C VAL A 68 -10.32 -3.62 -3.36
N ALA A 69 -9.85 -3.45 -4.58
CA ALA A 69 -10.37 -2.42 -5.47
C ALA A 69 -11.86 -2.64 -5.78
N ARG A 70 -12.28 -3.87 -6.04
CA ARG A 70 -13.69 -4.20 -6.26
C ARG A 70 -14.55 -3.86 -5.06
N GLN A 71 -14.06 -4.17 -3.87
CA GLN A 71 -14.77 -3.84 -2.64
C GLN A 71 -14.95 -2.32 -2.49
N LEU A 72 -13.89 -1.56 -2.69
CA LEU A 72 -13.94 -0.10 -2.61
C LEU A 72 -14.88 0.49 -3.67
N ARG A 73 -14.82 -0.01 -4.89
CA ARG A 73 -15.73 0.42 -5.96
C ARG A 73 -17.18 0.11 -5.64
N SER A 74 -17.46 -1.02 -4.98
CA SER A 74 -18.82 -1.37 -4.55
C SER A 74 -19.37 -0.39 -3.51
N GLU A 75 -18.46 0.29 -2.79
CA GLU A 75 -18.81 1.33 -1.82
C GLU A 75 -18.94 2.73 -2.47
N GLY A 76 -18.81 2.82 -3.78
CA GLY A 76 -18.89 4.07 -4.53
C GLY A 76 -17.59 4.84 -4.65
N LEU A 77 -16.47 4.25 -4.26
CA LEU A 77 -15.17 4.89 -4.33
C LEU A 77 -14.47 4.55 -5.66
N GLN A 78 -13.61 5.48 -6.14
CA GLN A 78 -12.80 5.23 -7.31
C GLN A 78 -11.47 4.63 -6.88
N ALA A 79 -11.18 3.42 -7.35
CA ALA A 79 -9.95 2.70 -7.00
C ALA A 79 -9.36 2.03 -8.23
N GLU A 80 -8.07 2.23 -8.42
CA GLU A 80 -7.26 1.58 -9.44
C GLU A 80 -6.15 0.79 -8.76
N THR A 81 -5.56 -0.16 -9.46
CA THR A 81 -4.51 -1.03 -8.92
C THR A 81 -3.25 -0.95 -9.76
N MET A 82 -2.10 -1.12 -9.12
CA MET A 82 -0.82 -1.23 -9.78
C MET A 82 0.08 -2.19 -9.03
N LEU A 83 0.76 -3.05 -9.77
CA LEU A 83 1.77 -3.95 -9.23
C LEU A 83 3.13 -3.52 -9.76
N ALA A 84 4.07 -3.24 -8.87
CA ALA A 84 5.43 -2.84 -9.23
C ALA A 84 6.44 -3.87 -8.74
N LEU A 85 7.59 -3.93 -9.40
CA LEU A 85 8.71 -4.77 -9.03
C LEU A 85 9.90 -3.88 -8.71
N GLY A 86 10.50 -4.06 -7.55
CA GLY A 86 11.69 -3.29 -7.21
C GLY A 86 11.82 -3.05 -5.71
N ASP A 87 12.54 -1.99 -5.40
CA ASP A 87 12.74 -1.57 -4.02
C ASP A 87 11.52 -0.77 -3.55
N PRO A 88 10.87 -1.17 -2.44
CA PRO A 88 9.61 -0.55 -2.03
C PRO A 88 9.64 0.97 -1.92
N PRO A 89 10.55 1.63 -1.20
CA PRO A 89 10.51 3.08 -1.11
C PRO A 89 10.73 3.77 -2.46
N GLU A 90 11.61 3.26 -3.30
CA GLU A 90 11.86 3.82 -4.62
C GLU A 90 10.62 3.71 -5.53
N GLU A 91 10.00 2.55 -5.55
CA GLU A 91 8.81 2.32 -6.39
C GLU A 91 7.60 3.10 -5.90
N ILE A 92 7.45 3.26 -4.59
CA ILE A 92 6.38 4.09 -4.02
C ILE A 92 6.52 5.54 -4.48
N ILE A 93 7.71 6.11 -4.35
CA ILE A 93 7.98 7.51 -4.73
C ILE A 93 7.82 7.68 -6.24
N LYS A 94 8.39 6.78 -7.01
CA LYS A 94 8.31 6.81 -8.47
C LYS A 94 6.87 6.76 -8.96
N THR A 95 6.07 5.86 -8.40
CA THR A 95 4.65 5.72 -8.75
C THR A 95 3.86 6.96 -8.36
N ALA A 96 4.08 7.47 -7.16
CA ALA A 96 3.39 8.67 -6.70
C ALA A 96 3.65 9.87 -7.63
N LYS A 97 4.87 10.02 -8.10
CA LYS A 97 5.22 11.08 -9.05
C LYS A 97 4.63 10.86 -10.43
N SER A 98 4.80 9.66 -11.00
CA SER A 98 4.33 9.36 -12.35
C SER A 98 2.82 9.40 -12.48
N GLU A 99 2.10 9.05 -11.43
CA GLU A 99 0.64 9.05 -11.39
C GLU A 99 0.04 10.35 -10.83
N ASN A 100 0.88 11.34 -10.54
CA ASN A 100 0.46 12.63 -10.00
C ASN A 100 -0.36 12.52 -8.72
N CYS A 101 0.06 11.66 -7.81
CA CYS A 101 -0.57 11.53 -6.50
C CYS A 101 -0.20 12.72 -5.62
N ASP A 102 -1.17 13.23 -4.88
CA ASP A 102 -0.97 14.37 -3.98
C ASP A 102 -1.00 14.00 -2.50
N LEU A 103 -1.14 12.71 -2.21
CA LEU A 103 -1.00 12.15 -0.87
C LEU A 103 -0.54 10.71 -0.97
N ILE A 104 0.41 10.33 -0.12
CA ILE A 104 0.79 8.94 0.09
C ILE A 104 0.28 8.52 1.47
N ALA A 105 -0.53 7.48 1.55
CA ALA A 105 -1.09 6.99 2.80
C ALA A 105 -0.56 5.58 3.07
N MET A 106 0.20 5.42 4.15
CA MET A 106 0.86 4.17 4.50
C MET A 106 0.47 3.67 5.87
N ALA A 107 0.39 2.35 6.01
CA ALA A 107 0.29 1.73 7.33
C ALA A 107 1.69 1.64 7.95
N GLY A 108 1.81 2.14 9.17
CA GLY A 108 3.02 1.99 9.95
C GLY A 108 2.79 0.96 11.05
N HIS A 109 3.80 0.16 11.36
CA HIS A 109 3.70 -0.83 12.42
C HIS A 109 4.18 -0.25 13.74
N GLY A 110 3.39 -0.38 14.79
CA GLY A 110 3.76 0.02 16.14
C GLY A 110 4.73 -0.95 16.79
N HIS A 111 4.84 -2.17 16.27
CA HIS A 111 5.77 -3.20 16.73
C HIS A 111 6.39 -3.90 15.54
N ARG A 112 7.62 -4.37 15.74
CA ARG A 112 8.35 -5.12 14.73
C ARG A 112 7.64 -6.44 14.46
N LEU A 113 6.98 -6.54 13.31
CA LEU A 113 6.60 -7.83 12.77
C LEU A 113 7.71 -8.21 11.79
N LEU A 114 8.33 -9.36 12.04
CA LEU A 114 9.34 -9.91 11.16
C LEU A 114 8.71 -10.20 9.79
N GLY A 115 9.32 -9.70 8.73
CA GLY A 115 8.87 -9.92 7.37
C GLY A 115 8.01 -8.82 6.76
N ASP A 116 7.82 -7.70 7.46
CA ASP A 116 7.05 -6.58 6.92
C ASP A 116 7.85 -5.80 5.89
N LEU A 117 7.26 -5.57 4.72
CA LEU A 117 7.86 -4.75 3.66
C LEU A 117 7.92 -3.28 4.06
N PHE A 118 6.98 -2.81 4.89
CA PHE A 118 6.88 -1.41 5.29
C PHE A 118 7.26 -1.23 6.76
N HIS A 119 8.47 -1.61 7.10
CA HIS A 119 9.02 -1.25 8.41
C HIS A 119 9.46 0.21 8.43
N GLY A 120 9.90 0.69 9.58
CA GLY A 120 10.25 2.09 9.79
C GLY A 120 11.22 2.66 8.75
N SER A 121 12.10 1.86 8.18
CA SER A 121 13.04 2.31 7.16
C SER A 121 12.37 2.70 5.85
N THR A 122 11.34 1.98 5.40
CA THR A 122 10.60 2.32 4.19
C THR A 122 9.88 3.66 4.34
N ILE A 123 9.16 3.84 5.45
CA ILE A 123 8.46 5.09 5.75
C ILE A 123 9.46 6.25 5.84
N THR A 124 10.59 6.04 6.52
CA THR A 124 11.63 7.04 6.66
C THR A 124 12.18 7.47 5.30
N GLN A 125 12.47 6.52 4.42
CA GLN A 125 12.97 6.81 3.08
C GLN A 125 11.95 7.55 2.22
N VAL A 126 10.68 7.15 2.27
CA VAL A 126 9.62 7.86 1.55
C VAL A 126 9.51 9.30 2.06
N ARG A 127 9.53 9.48 3.38
CA ARG A 127 9.46 10.80 3.98
C ARG A 127 10.64 11.70 3.57
N HIS A 128 11.85 11.15 3.55
CA HIS A 128 13.05 11.92 3.22
C HIS A 128 13.20 12.23 1.73
N ASN A 129 12.72 11.35 0.86
CA ASN A 129 13.01 11.43 -0.57
C ASN A 129 11.82 11.91 -1.40
N SER A 130 10.74 12.32 -0.76
CA SER A 130 9.57 12.85 -1.45
C SER A 130 9.04 14.09 -0.75
N THR A 131 8.52 15.03 -1.54
CA THR A 131 7.84 16.21 -1.02
C THR A 131 6.32 16.04 -0.97
N ILE A 132 5.81 14.91 -1.44
CA ILE A 132 4.39 14.60 -1.38
C ILE A 132 3.99 14.37 0.08
N PRO A 133 2.89 14.98 0.55
CA PRO A 133 2.40 14.73 1.91
C PRO A 133 2.26 13.24 2.21
N LEU A 134 2.67 12.85 3.40
CA LEU A 134 2.65 11.47 3.85
C LEU A 134 1.75 11.33 5.07
N LEU A 135 0.73 10.50 4.96
CA LEU A 135 -0.12 10.10 6.08
C LEU A 135 0.31 8.71 6.53
N VAL A 136 0.67 8.58 7.79
CA VAL A 136 1.03 7.29 8.37
C VAL A 136 -0.03 6.91 9.40
N VAL A 137 -0.70 5.80 9.16
CA VAL A 137 -1.68 5.24 10.08
C VAL A 137 -1.07 4.04 10.76
N ARG A 138 -1.00 4.09 12.09
CA ARG A 138 -0.45 2.97 12.85
C ARG A 138 -1.41 1.79 12.81
N GLY A 139 -0.96 0.70 12.19
CA GLY A 139 -1.66 -0.56 12.23
C GLY A 139 -1.60 -1.13 13.64
N GLN A 140 -2.74 -1.22 14.29
CA GLN A 140 -2.78 -1.90 15.58
C GLN A 140 -2.90 -3.39 15.34
N LYS A 141 -2.06 -4.18 16.03
CA LYS A 141 -2.43 -5.54 16.32
C LYS A 141 -3.86 -5.50 16.86
N LYS A 142 -4.75 -6.33 16.33
CA LYS A 142 -6.03 -6.58 17.00
C LYS A 142 -5.72 -7.14 18.38
N THR A 143 -5.40 -6.28 19.31
CA THR A 143 -5.50 -6.63 20.70
C THR A 143 -6.99 -6.71 20.97
N PHE A 144 -7.41 -7.89 21.38
CA PHE A 144 -8.71 -8.06 21.97
C PHE A 144 -8.89 -6.99 23.04
N SER A 145 -9.69 -5.97 22.72
CA SER A 145 -10.18 -5.06 23.74
C SER A 145 -11.43 -5.72 24.29
N PRO A 146 -11.41 -6.14 25.57
CA PRO A 146 -12.63 -6.66 26.14
C PRO A 146 -13.71 -5.61 26.06
N PRO A 147 -14.94 -5.99 25.73
CA PRO A 147 -16.05 -5.05 25.74
C PRO A 147 -16.17 -4.47 27.15
N ILE A 148 -16.21 -3.17 27.21
CA ILE A 148 -16.42 -2.45 28.48
C ILE A 148 -17.86 -2.69 28.92
#